data_c8552afd98509df81853e9f302aebea2
#
_entry.id   c8552afd98509df81853e9f302aebea2
#
_cell.length_a   1.000
_cell.length_b   1.000
_cell.length_c   1.000
_cell.angle_alpha   90.00
_cell.angle_beta   90.00
_cell.angle_gamma   90.00
#
_symmetry.space_group_name_H-M   'P 1'
#
loop_
_entity.id
_entity.type
_entity.pdbx_description
1 polymer ?
#
loop_
_entity_poly.entity_id
_entity_poly.type
_entity_poly.pdbx_seq_one_letter_code
_entity_poly.pdbx_strand_id
1 'polypeptide(L)'
;MSRATDEQDPALLRRLLRARDRIDAASHEEWPVARLARVSGVSAAHFARAFHRAFGAPPHRYLLTRRIEKATALLRDSDLSITEIAFQTGWSSLGTFGRTFRDVTGETPSSLRLRARAEAESLARVPPCFLAAAQRPDLTSAVSEKRRRESFGTTSSTEFQEER
;
A
#
# COMPACT_ATOMS: atom_id res chain seq x y z
N MET A 1 -22.63 30.08 -2.24
CA MET A 1 -21.83 29.63 -3.37
C MET A 1 -20.38 29.39 -2.90
N SER A 2 -20.11 28.33 -2.16
CA SER A 2 -18.75 28.03 -1.65
C SER A 2 -18.53 26.50 -1.53
N ARG A 3 -18.79 25.73 -2.60
CA ARG A 3 -18.57 24.28 -2.65
C ARG A 3 -17.40 23.83 -3.52
N ALA A 4 -16.82 24.70 -4.32
CA ALA A 4 -15.76 24.36 -5.26
C ALA A 4 -14.33 24.51 -4.70
N THR A 5 -14.15 25.21 -3.57
CA THR A 5 -12.83 25.53 -3.01
C THR A 5 -12.27 24.43 -2.08
N ASP A 6 -13.12 23.49 -1.65
CA ASP A 6 -12.75 22.48 -0.65
C ASP A 6 -12.06 21.24 -1.25
N GLU A 7 -12.17 21.05 -2.55
CA GLU A 7 -11.69 19.85 -3.27
C GLU A 7 -10.19 19.91 -3.60
N GLN A 8 -9.54 21.06 -3.46
CA GLN A 8 -8.14 21.31 -3.81
C GLN A 8 -7.34 22.07 -2.74
N ASP A 9 -7.79 22.10 -1.46
CA ASP A 9 -7.00 22.74 -0.41
C ASP A 9 -5.77 21.85 -0.04
N PRO A 10 -4.55 22.27 -0.46
CA PRO A 10 -3.33 21.52 -0.14
C PRO A 10 -3.07 21.39 1.36
N ALA A 11 -3.59 22.32 2.17
CA ALA A 11 -3.45 22.27 3.61
C ALA A 11 -4.35 21.18 4.21
N LEU A 12 -5.56 21.01 3.69
CA LEU A 12 -6.45 19.92 4.08
C LEU A 12 -5.83 18.57 3.66
N LEU A 13 -5.35 18.45 2.43
CA LEU A 13 -4.74 17.20 1.95
C LEU A 13 -3.55 16.78 2.82
N ARG A 14 -2.64 17.71 3.18
CA ARG A 14 -1.53 17.41 4.10
C ARG A 14 -2.01 16.93 5.47
N ARG A 15 -3.13 17.45 5.98
CA ARG A 15 -3.74 16.99 7.24
C ARG A 15 -4.34 15.60 7.12
N LEU A 16 -5.00 15.29 5.99
CA LEU A 16 -5.53 13.96 5.70
C LEU A 16 -4.39 12.93 5.54
N LEU A 17 -3.29 13.28 4.87
CA LEU A 17 -2.11 12.43 4.76
C LEU A 17 -1.52 12.10 6.12
N ARG A 18 -1.33 13.11 7.01
CA ARG A 18 -0.88 12.85 8.38
C ARG A 18 -1.82 11.94 9.18
N ALA A 19 -3.13 12.08 9.00
CA ALA A 19 -4.10 11.20 9.64
C ALA A 19 -3.99 9.76 9.10
N ARG A 20 -3.82 9.58 7.80
CA ARG A 20 -3.56 8.28 7.16
C ARG A 20 -2.27 7.65 7.70
N ASP A 21 -1.18 8.40 7.74
CA ASP A 21 0.12 7.91 8.20
C ASP A 21 0.06 7.43 9.66
N ARG A 22 -0.76 8.07 10.51
CA ARG A 22 -1.03 7.60 11.88
C ARG A 22 -1.78 6.26 11.92
N ILE A 23 -2.78 6.08 11.06
CA ILE A 23 -3.47 4.81 10.92
C ILE A 23 -2.48 3.72 10.49
N ASP A 24 -1.63 4.01 9.51
CA ASP A 24 -0.65 3.05 8.98
C ASP A 24 0.40 2.65 10.02
N ALA A 25 0.88 3.62 10.81
CA ALA A 25 1.85 3.37 11.87
C ALA A 25 1.28 2.52 13.02
N ALA A 26 0.02 2.73 13.41
CA ALA A 26 -0.61 2.10 14.56
C ALA A 26 -1.99 1.53 14.23
N SER A 27 -2.11 0.72 13.17
CA SER A 27 -3.39 0.18 12.71
C SER A 27 -4.05 -0.80 13.69
N HIS A 28 -3.29 -1.33 14.66
CA HIS A 28 -3.80 -2.15 15.76
C HIS A 28 -4.61 -1.35 16.78
N GLU A 29 -4.39 -0.03 16.86
CA GLU A 29 -5.14 0.86 17.74
C GLU A 29 -6.52 1.20 17.19
N GLU A 30 -7.40 1.69 18.08
CA GLU A 30 -8.68 2.24 17.68
C GLU A 30 -8.53 3.69 17.17
N TRP A 31 -9.00 3.91 15.95
CA TRP A 31 -9.00 5.21 15.30
C TRP A 31 -10.43 5.66 14.99
N PRO A 32 -11.22 6.07 15.99
CA PRO A 32 -12.54 6.63 15.73
C PRO A 32 -12.42 7.90 14.89
N VAL A 33 -13.37 8.13 13.99
CA VAL A 33 -13.37 9.28 13.07
C VAL A 33 -13.24 10.61 13.82
N ALA A 34 -13.83 10.71 15.02
CA ALA A 34 -13.72 11.90 15.87
C ALA A 34 -12.27 12.20 16.30
N ARG A 35 -11.46 11.17 16.61
CA ARG A 35 -10.03 11.31 16.94
C ARG A 35 -9.24 11.82 15.73
N LEU A 36 -9.47 11.24 14.55
CA LEU A 36 -8.81 11.63 13.29
C LEU A 36 -9.21 13.04 12.85
N ALA A 37 -10.48 13.39 12.98
CA ALA A 37 -11.00 14.72 12.65
C ALA A 37 -10.39 15.81 13.53
N ARG A 38 -10.25 15.54 14.84
CA ARG A 38 -9.60 16.46 15.78
C ARG A 38 -8.16 16.74 15.40
N VAL A 39 -7.39 15.70 15.08
CA VAL A 39 -6.01 15.83 14.58
C VAL A 39 -5.93 16.62 13.29
N SER A 40 -6.96 16.53 12.45
CA SER A 40 -7.04 17.22 11.17
C SER A 40 -7.65 18.62 11.28
N GLY A 41 -8.12 19.04 12.47
CA GLY A 41 -8.71 20.38 12.69
C GLY A 41 -9.99 20.61 11.89
N VAL A 42 -10.82 19.57 11.70
CA VAL A 42 -12.09 19.63 10.97
C VAL A 42 -13.17 18.85 11.70
N SER A 43 -14.44 19.04 11.34
CA SER A 43 -15.53 18.24 11.89
C SER A 43 -15.44 16.78 11.43
N ALA A 44 -15.97 15.84 12.21
CA ALA A 44 -15.97 14.41 11.89
C ALA A 44 -16.63 14.10 10.53
N ALA A 45 -17.77 14.74 10.25
CA ALA A 45 -18.47 14.59 8.97
C ALA A 45 -17.68 15.13 7.78
N HIS A 46 -17.03 16.28 7.95
CA HIS A 46 -16.14 16.84 6.93
C HIS A 46 -14.93 15.94 6.69
N PHE A 47 -14.27 15.50 7.77
CA PHE A 47 -13.15 14.58 7.69
C PHE A 47 -13.51 13.30 6.92
N ALA A 48 -14.60 12.63 7.27
CA ALA A 48 -15.00 11.38 6.64
C ALA A 48 -15.22 11.53 5.13
N ARG A 49 -15.91 12.62 4.71
CA ARG A 49 -16.13 12.91 3.28
C ARG A 49 -14.84 13.25 2.55
N ALA A 50 -14.00 14.13 3.14
CA ALA A 50 -12.74 14.54 2.53
C ALA A 50 -11.76 13.36 2.42
N PHE A 51 -11.67 12.52 3.46
CA PHE A 51 -10.84 11.31 3.47
C PHE A 51 -11.29 10.32 2.39
N HIS A 52 -12.61 10.07 2.29
CA HIS A 52 -13.14 9.19 1.25
C HIS A 52 -12.84 9.69 -0.16
N ARG A 53 -13.00 11.01 -0.41
CA ARG A 53 -12.63 11.61 -1.71
C ARG A 53 -11.15 11.48 -2.03
N ALA A 54 -10.29 11.72 -1.03
CA ALA A 54 -8.85 11.70 -1.22
C ALA A 54 -8.25 10.30 -1.40
N PHE A 55 -8.80 9.29 -0.71
CA PHE A 55 -8.22 7.94 -0.65
C PHE A 55 -9.15 6.83 -1.18
N GLY A 56 -10.31 7.16 -1.71
CA GLY A 56 -11.25 6.20 -2.30
C GLY A 56 -12.01 5.32 -1.31
N ALA A 57 -11.73 5.42 -0.01
CA ALA A 57 -12.37 4.62 1.03
C ALA A 57 -12.66 5.43 2.29
N PRO A 58 -13.78 5.16 3.01
CA PRO A 58 -14.03 5.76 4.31
C PRO A 58 -12.93 5.40 5.32
N PRO A 59 -12.62 6.24 6.34
CA PRO A 59 -11.55 6.01 7.30
C PRO A 59 -11.60 4.65 7.99
N HIS A 60 -12.79 4.23 8.41
CA HIS A 60 -12.97 2.91 9.05
C HIS A 60 -12.64 1.75 8.10
N ARG A 61 -13.09 1.82 6.84
CA ARG A 61 -12.79 0.80 5.84
C ARG A 61 -11.29 0.74 5.55
N TYR A 62 -10.65 1.90 5.45
CA TYR A 62 -9.21 2.01 5.30
C TYR A 62 -8.46 1.32 6.46
N LEU A 63 -8.84 1.61 7.71
CA LEU A 63 -8.24 0.96 8.89
C LEU A 63 -8.39 -0.57 8.84
N LEU A 64 -9.58 -1.08 8.51
CA LEU A 64 -9.80 -2.53 8.39
C LEU A 64 -8.91 -3.16 7.32
N THR A 65 -8.77 -2.51 6.15
CA THR A 65 -7.89 -2.99 5.09
C THR A 65 -6.44 -3.08 5.58
N ARG A 66 -5.93 -2.03 6.27
CA ARG A 66 -4.56 -2.05 6.82
C ARG A 66 -4.35 -3.15 7.87
N ARG A 67 -5.35 -3.43 8.70
CA ARG A 67 -5.31 -4.56 9.64
C ARG A 67 -5.24 -5.90 8.93
N ILE A 68 -6.01 -6.09 7.87
CA ILE A 68 -6.00 -7.32 7.05
C ILE A 68 -4.67 -7.48 6.32
N GLU A 69 -4.09 -6.42 5.76
CA GLU A 69 -2.78 -6.46 5.12
C GLU A 69 -1.68 -6.90 6.09
N LYS A 70 -1.65 -6.33 7.31
CA LYS A 70 -0.72 -6.77 8.37
C LYS A 70 -0.95 -8.22 8.78
N ALA A 71 -2.21 -8.63 8.95
CA ALA A 71 -2.54 -10.02 9.28
C ALA A 71 -2.09 -10.98 8.17
N THR A 72 -2.26 -10.60 6.90
CA THR A 72 -1.81 -11.37 5.74
C THR A 72 -0.29 -11.57 5.75
N ALA A 73 0.48 -10.52 6.03
CA ALA A 73 1.94 -10.61 6.17
C ALA A 73 2.32 -11.55 7.31
N LEU A 74 1.73 -11.39 8.51
CA LEU A 74 2.01 -12.27 9.65
C LEU A 74 1.62 -13.74 9.41
N LEU A 75 0.53 -13.98 8.68
CA LEU A 75 0.12 -15.34 8.30
C LEU A 75 1.13 -16.04 7.38
N ARG A 76 1.83 -15.27 6.53
CA ARG A 76 2.86 -15.78 5.60
C ARG A 76 4.22 -15.92 6.27
N ASP A 77 4.61 -14.94 7.09
CA ASP A 77 5.99 -14.72 7.51
C ASP A 77 6.26 -15.14 8.95
N SER A 78 5.25 -15.63 9.69
CA SER A 78 5.40 -16.03 11.09
C SER A 78 4.65 -17.31 11.44
N ASP A 79 5.09 -17.95 12.57
CA ASP A 79 4.43 -19.11 13.17
C ASP A 79 3.40 -18.76 14.25
N LEU A 80 3.10 -17.45 14.43
CA LEU A 80 2.07 -17.02 15.37
C LEU A 80 0.73 -17.70 15.09
N SER A 81 -0.02 -18.05 16.12
CA SER A 81 -1.36 -18.60 15.94
C SER A 81 -2.29 -17.57 15.29
N ILE A 82 -3.36 -18.03 14.62
CA ILE A 82 -4.36 -17.16 14.02
C ILE A 82 -5.00 -16.25 15.07
N THR A 83 -5.16 -16.75 16.29
CA THR A 83 -5.70 -16.00 17.43
C THR A 83 -4.76 -14.86 17.84
N GLU A 84 -3.48 -15.14 17.99
CA GLU A 84 -2.46 -14.12 18.30
C GLU A 84 -2.40 -13.05 17.21
N ILE A 85 -2.40 -13.44 15.94
CA ILE A 85 -2.42 -12.50 14.81
C ILE A 85 -3.67 -11.61 14.85
N ALA A 86 -4.84 -12.18 15.12
CA ALA A 86 -6.06 -11.39 15.24
C ALA A 86 -5.92 -10.30 16.32
N PHE A 87 -5.51 -10.67 17.54
CA PHE A 87 -5.35 -9.72 18.63
C PHE A 87 -4.22 -8.70 18.36
N GLN A 88 -3.08 -9.15 17.85
CA GLN A 88 -1.95 -8.28 17.53
C GLN A 88 -2.28 -7.25 16.44
N THR A 89 -3.18 -7.58 15.53
CA THR A 89 -3.64 -6.67 14.47
C THR A 89 -4.86 -5.83 14.87
N GLY A 90 -5.28 -5.89 16.15
CA GLY A 90 -6.29 -4.99 16.73
C GLY A 90 -7.73 -5.48 16.63
N TRP A 91 -7.96 -6.80 16.48
CA TRP A 91 -9.29 -7.37 16.51
C TRP A 91 -9.64 -7.81 17.95
N SER A 92 -10.84 -7.47 18.38
CA SER A 92 -11.37 -7.87 19.69
C SER A 92 -12.02 -9.25 19.66
N SER A 93 -12.27 -9.83 18.47
CA SER A 93 -12.97 -11.09 18.29
C SER A 93 -12.43 -11.84 17.08
N LEU A 94 -12.08 -13.11 17.29
CA LEU A 94 -11.64 -14.02 16.23
C LEU A 94 -12.72 -14.23 15.16
N GLY A 95 -13.99 -14.29 15.55
CA GLY A 95 -15.10 -14.47 14.62
C GLY A 95 -15.29 -13.26 13.70
N THR A 96 -15.12 -12.03 14.21
CA THR A 96 -15.16 -10.81 13.40
C THR A 96 -13.94 -10.74 12.48
N PHE A 97 -12.76 -11.08 12.99
CA PHE A 97 -11.53 -11.17 12.18
C PHE A 97 -11.73 -12.12 11.00
N GLY A 98 -12.12 -13.38 11.25
CA GLY A 98 -12.27 -14.39 10.20
C GLY A 98 -13.28 -14.02 9.11
N ARG A 99 -14.41 -13.41 9.49
CA ARG A 99 -15.41 -12.92 8.51
C ARG A 99 -14.86 -11.79 7.67
N THR A 100 -14.33 -10.74 8.31
CA THR A 100 -13.79 -9.58 7.59
C THR A 100 -12.59 -9.97 6.72
N PHE A 101 -11.74 -10.88 7.20
CA PHE A 101 -10.61 -11.39 6.43
C PHE A 101 -11.10 -12.05 5.14
N ARG A 102 -12.09 -12.94 5.24
CA ARG A 102 -12.68 -13.58 4.05
C ARG A 102 -13.36 -12.60 3.12
N ASP A 103 -14.09 -11.63 3.65
CA ASP A 103 -14.78 -10.60 2.87
C ASP A 103 -13.81 -9.72 2.07
N VAL A 104 -12.59 -9.49 2.60
CA VAL A 104 -11.57 -8.66 1.95
C VAL A 104 -10.67 -9.45 1.03
N THR A 105 -10.25 -10.68 1.43
CA THR A 105 -9.24 -11.47 0.70
C THR A 105 -9.83 -12.56 -0.17
N GLY A 106 -11.10 -12.93 0.04
CA GLY A 106 -11.77 -14.05 -0.63
C GLY A 106 -11.48 -15.44 -0.01
N GLU A 107 -10.57 -15.56 0.96
CA GLU A 107 -10.19 -16.82 1.59
C GLU A 107 -10.12 -16.71 3.12
N THR A 108 -10.07 -17.84 3.82
CA THR A 108 -9.93 -17.83 5.28
C THR A 108 -8.46 -17.64 5.70
N PRO A 109 -8.20 -17.10 6.92
CA PRO A 109 -6.82 -17.02 7.45
C PRO A 109 -6.09 -18.36 7.45
N SER A 110 -6.80 -19.46 7.77
CA SER A 110 -6.22 -20.82 7.77
C SER A 110 -5.85 -21.28 6.37
N SER A 111 -6.70 -21.04 5.39
CA SER A 111 -6.47 -21.38 3.97
C SER A 111 -5.26 -20.66 3.41
N LEU A 112 -5.18 -19.33 3.67
CA LEU A 112 -4.03 -18.53 3.25
C LEU A 112 -2.72 -19.06 3.85
N ARG A 113 -2.70 -19.37 5.16
CA ARG A 113 -1.51 -19.92 5.83
C ARG A 113 -1.07 -21.25 5.22
N LEU A 114 -2.03 -22.16 5.00
CA LEU A 114 -1.71 -23.48 4.42
C LEU A 114 -1.10 -23.31 3.01
N ARG A 115 -1.67 -22.46 2.19
CA ARG A 115 -1.17 -22.15 0.85
C ARG A 115 0.22 -21.52 0.90
N ALA A 116 0.43 -20.52 1.77
CA ALA A 116 1.74 -19.87 1.91
C ALA A 116 2.85 -20.85 2.34
N ARG A 117 2.55 -21.78 3.25
CA ARG A 117 3.49 -22.85 3.65
C ARG A 117 3.81 -23.79 2.50
N ALA A 118 2.82 -24.22 1.75
CA ALA A 118 3.03 -25.09 0.58
C ALA A 118 3.85 -24.38 -0.51
N GLU A 119 3.62 -23.09 -0.74
CA GLU A 119 4.41 -22.25 -1.65
C GLU A 119 5.87 -22.14 -1.18
N ALA A 120 6.11 -21.89 0.11
CA ALA A 120 7.45 -21.82 0.69
C ALA A 120 8.20 -23.16 0.58
N GLU A 121 7.53 -24.28 0.87
CA GLU A 121 8.11 -25.62 0.71
C GLU A 121 8.45 -25.93 -0.75
N SER A 122 7.60 -25.50 -1.69
CA SER A 122 7.85 -25.66 -3.13
C SER A 122 9.06 -24.86 -3.56
N LEU A 123 9.18 -23.60 -3.12
CA LEU A 123 10.34 -22.74 -3.41
C LEU A 123 11.64 -23.30 -2.79
N ALA A 124 11.57 -23.86 -1.60
CA ALA A 124 12.74 -24.47 -0.94
C ALA A 124 13.31 -25.68 -1.71
N ARG A 125 12.51 -26.31 -2.57
CA ARG A 125 12.95 -27.42 -3.45
C ARG A 125 13.61 -26.93 -4.73
N VAL A 126 13.50 -25.62 -5.06
CA VAL A 126 14.14 -25.05 -6.25
C VAL A 126 15.62 -24.77 -5.93
N PRO A 127 16.57 -25.28 -6.72
CA PRO A 127 17.98 -25.00 -6.49
C PRO A 127 18.27 -23.49 -6.50
N PRO A 128 19.14 -22.99 -5.60
CA PRO A 128 19.41 -21.55 -5.46
C PRO A 128 19.90 -20.87 -6.75
N CYS A 129 20.54 -21.63 -7.63
CA CYS A 129 21.02 -21.13 -8.93
C CYS A 129 19.88 -20.71 -9.87
N PHE A 130 18.73 -21.41 -9.82
CA PHE A 130 17.55 -21.04 -10.60
C PHE A 130 16.86 -19.81 -10.04
N LEU A 131 16.76 -19.69 -8.70
CA LEU A 131 16.21 -18.51 -8.05
C LEU A 131 17.06 -17.25 -8.34
N ALA A 132 18.38 -17.38 -8.25
CA ALA A 132 19.30 -16.30 -8.60
C ALA A 132 19.22 -15.89 -10.09
N ALA A 133 18.97 -16.85 -10.98
CA ALA A 133 18.79 -16.55 -12.40
C ALA A 133 17.48 -15.81 -12.68
N ALA A 134 16.39 -16.19 -12.01
CA ALA A 134 15.08 -15.54 -12.15
C ALA A 134 15.03 -14.11 -11.54
N GLN A 135 15.90 -13.84 -10.56
CA GLN A 135 15.99 -12.53 -9.90
C GLN A 135 16.99 -11.57 -10.57
N ARG A 136 17.69 -12.00 -11.62
CA ARG A 136 18.60 -11.11 -12.34
C ARG A 136 17.81 -10.02 -13.05
N PRO A 137 18.15 -8.74 -12.85
CA PRO A 137 17.52 -7.65 -13.60
C PRO A 137 17.76 -7.90 -15.10
N ASP A 138 16.73 -7.72 -15.91
CA ASP A 138 16.88 -7.75 -17.36
C ASP A 138 17.62 -6.47 -17.80
N LEU A 139 18.91 -6.62 -18.08
CA LEU A 139 19.77 -5.53 -18.53
C LEU A 139 19.58 -5.16 -20.01
N THR A 140 18.79 -5.95 -20.76
CA THR A 140 18.56 -5.68 -22.19
C THR A 140 17.73 -4.42 -22.39
N SER A 141 16.77 -4.13 -21.53
CA SER A 141 15.99 -2.89 -21.57
C SER A 141 16.83 -1.65 -21.20
N ALA A 142 17.75 -1.76 -20.25
CA ALA A 142 18.65 -0.66 -19.86
C ALA A 142 19.66 -0.30 -20.97
N VAL A 143 20.15 -1.29 -21.71
CA VAL A 143 21.08 -1.08 -22.83
C VAL A 143 20.38 -0.43 -24.03
N SER A 144 19.13 -0.80 -24.32
CA SER A 144 18.33 -0.19 -25.40
C SER A 144 17.97 1.27 -25.10
N GLU A 145 17.73 1.62 -23.85
CA GLU A 145 17.43 3.01 -23.45
C GLU A 145 18.68 3.91 -23.51
N LYS A 146 19.85 3.38 -23.17
CA LYS A 146 21.13 4.10 -23.35
C LYS A 146 21.44 4.38 -24.82
N ARG A 147 21.24 3.40 -25.71
CA ARG A 147 21.40 3.59 -27.17
C ARG A 147 20.42 4.63 -27.74
N ARG A 148 19.19 4.67 -27.23
CA ARG A 148 18.18 5.65 -27.65
C ARG A 148 18.53 7.07 -27.24
N ARG A 149 19.16 7.27 -26.07
CA ARG A 149 19.67 8.61 -25.63
C ARG A 149 20.88 9.06 -26.42
N GLU A 150 21.78 8.16 -26.78
CA GLU A 150 22.95 8.46 -27.59
C GLU A 150 22.59 8.82 -29.04
N SER A 151 21.53 8.23 -29.62
CA SER A 151 21.06 8.55 -30.97
C SER A 151 20.31 9.89 -31.08
N PHE A 152 19.81 10.43 -29.99
CA PHE A 152 19.16 11.75 -29.93
C PHE A 152 20.15 12.91 -29.65
N GLY A 153 21.35 12.60 -29.21
CA GLY A 153 22.40 13.60 -28.87
C GLY A 153 23.28 14.07 -30.02
N THR A 154 23.16 13.49 -31.24
CA THR A 154 24.13 13.74 -32.32
C THR A 154 23.60 14.64 -33.46
N THR A 155 22.43 15.26 -33.32
CA THR A 155 21.82 16.07 -34.37
C THR A 155 21.66 17.56 -33.99
N SER A 156 22.60 18.12 -33.18
CA SER A 156 22.51 19.55 -32.90
C SER A 156 23.90 20.18 -32.73
N SER A 157 24.76 20.05 -33.75
CA SER A 157 25.98 20.85 -33.82
C SER A 157 26.56 20.86 -35.25
N THR A 158 25.81 21.43 -36.21
CA THR A 158 26.46 21.90 -37.46
C THR A 158 25.47 22.83 -38.16
N GLU A 159 25.49 24.10 -37.83
CA GLU A 159 25.08 25.18 -38.71
C GLU A 159 25.15 26.49 -37.90
N PHE A 160 26.31 27.09 -37.84
CA PHE A 160 26.50 28.53 -37.75
C PHE A 160 27.98 28.88 -38.04
N GLN A 161 28.35 28.89 -39.32
CA GLN A 161 29.45 29.68 -39.83
C GLN A 161 29.23 29.88 -41.33
N GLU A 162 29.02 31.08 -41.66
CA GLU A 162 29.32 31.88 -42.86
C GLU A 162 28.18 32.80 -43.27
N GLU A 163 28.28 34.06 -42.94
CA GLU A 163 28.40 35.16 -43.90
C GLU A 163 28.54 36.51 -43.21
N ARG A 164 29.70 37.10 -43.43
CA ARG A 164 30.13 38.53 -43.51
C ARG A 164 29.63 39.52 -42.45
#